data_9510c716cf13fd00c6320fb63b05da86
#
_entry.id   9510c716cf13fd00c6320fb63b05da86
#
_cell.length_a   1.000
_cell.length_b   1.000
_cell.length_c   1.000
_cell.angle_alpha   90.00
_cell.angle_beta   90.00
_cell.angle_gamma   90.00
#
_symmetry.space_group_name_H-M   'P 1'
#
loop_
_entity.id
_entity.type
_entity.pdbx_description
1 polymer ?
#
loop_
_entity_poly.entity_id
_entity_poly.type
_entity_poly.pdbx_seq_one_letter_code
_entity_poly.pdbx_strand_id
1 'polypeptide(L)'
;MRFFYDLEFGDTTSEVTVVSIGVVAEDGREYYAVSSEFDPLAVHPWVRDNVLPQLPPSSTWKPRSVIAAELEEFFGSDPVWWAWYGGYDHVALCQLWGAMPALPRAFPRFTLDVRQLWEHLGRPPMPQQTTGLHDALHDARHVKARYESLAGRAYALGLTI
;
A
#
# COMPACT_ATOMS: atom_id res chain seq x y z
N MET A 1 -6.06 -14.79 1.20
CA MET A 1 -5.81 -13.93 2.38
C MET A 1 -5.85 -12.48 1.96
N ARG A 2 -6.45 -11.58 2.78
CA ARG A 2 -6.49 -10.13 2.50
C ARG A 2 -5.21 -9.46 2.97
N PHE A 3 -4.73 -8.49 2.16
CA PHE A 3 -3.60 -7.63 2.48
C PHE A 3 -4.00 -6.18 2.24
N PHE A 4 -3.67 -5.32 3.18
CA PHE A 4 -3.92 -3.88 3.17
C PHE A 4 -2.57 -3.20 3.00
N TYR A 5 -2.44 -2.31 2.02
CA TYR A 5 -1.16 -1.73 1.70
C TYR A 5 -1.27 -0.27 1.29
N ASP A 6 -0.14 0.40 1.40
CA ASP A 6 0.06 1.79 0.99
C ASP A 6 1.50 1.98 0.53
N LEU A 7 1.72 2.87 -0.43
CA LEU A 7 3.04 3.23 -0.91
C LEU A 7 3.25 4.75 -0.86
N GLU A 8 4.49 5.15 -0.57
CA GLU A 8 4.93 6.53 -0.74
C GLU A 8 5.71 6.68 -2.04
N PHE A 9 5.50 7.81 -2.75
CA PHE A 9 6.03 8.05 -4.07
C PHE A 9 6.93 9.29 -4.10
N GLY A 10 8.06 9.20 -4.81
CA GLY A 10 8.96 10.33 -5.03
C GLY A 10 8.45 11.32 -6.08
N ASP A 11 7.91 10.79 -7.17
CA ASP A 11 7.28 11.52 -8.28
C ASP A 11 6.22 10.65 -8.94
N THR A 12 5.23 11.29 -9.56
CA THR A 12 4.14 10.63 -10.30
C THR A 12 3.90 11.26 -11.67
N THR A 13 4.81 12.10 -12.16
CA THR A 13 4.62 12.85 -13.41
C THR A 13 4.77 11.98 -14.66
N SER A 14 5.79 11.13 -14.71
CA SER A 14 6.07 10.23 -15.86
C SER A 14 6.22 8.77 -15.46
N GLU A 15 6.68 8.52 -14.26
CA GLU A 15 6.85 7.21 -13.65
C GLU A 15 6.44 7.32 -12.18
N VAL A 16 5.78 6.29 -11.65
CA VAL A 16 5.47 6.23 -10.22
C VAL A 16 6.69 5.70 -9.49
N THR A 17 7.53 6.63 -9.00
CA THR A 17 8.79 6.27 -8.33
C THR A 17 8.54 5.83 -6.90
N VAL A 18 8.71 4.55 -6.61
CA VAL A 18 8.50 3.99 -5.27
C VAL A 18 9.57 4.47 -4.29
N VAL A 19 9.14 5.07 -3.20
CA VAL A 19 9.98 5.42 -2.03
C VAL A 19 9.88 4.34 -0.98
N SER A 20 8.68 4.03 -0.49
CA SER A 20 8.47 2.99 0.52
C SER A 20 7.15 2.25 0.29
N ILE A 21 7.05 1.08 0.89
CA ILE A 21 5.84 0.26 0.91
C ILE A 21 5.59 -0.28 2.30
N GLY A 22 4.34 -0.19 2.75
CA GLY A 22 3.82 -0.83 3.94
C GLY A 22 2.70 -1.81 3.59
N VAL A 23 2.71 -2.99 4.19
CA VAL A 23 1.67 -4.00 4.00
C VAL A 23 1.28 -4.59 5.35
N VAL A 24 -0.01 -4.73 5.58
CA VAL A 24 -0.57 -5.40 6.76
C VAL A 24 -1.49 -6.53 6.29
N ALA A 25 -1.20 -7.75 6.69
CA ALA A 25 -2.06 -8.90 6.41
C ALA A 25 -3.27 -8.93 7.36
N GLU A 26 -4.33 -9.63 6.97
CA GLU A 26 -5.51 -9.80 7.84
C GLU A 26 -5.19 -10.54 9.15
N ASP A 27 -4.18 -11.42 9.13
CA ASP A 27 -3.70 -12.16 10.32
C ASP A 27 -2.79 -11.33 11.25
N GLY A 28 -2.50 -10.07 10.89
CA GLY A 28 -1.71 -9.12 11.67
C GLY A 28 -0.22 -9.12 11.36
N ARG A 29 0.28 -9.96 10.45
CA ARG A 29 1.66 -9.85 9.96
C ARG A 29 1.85 -8.54 9.21
N GLU A 30 3.04 -7.97 9.30
CA GLU A 30 3.37 -6.69 8.70
C GLU A 30 4.66 -6.80 7.88
N TYR A 31 4.72 -6.01 6.81
CA TYR A 31 5.91 -5.82 6.00
C TYR A 31 6.13 -4.34 5.77
N TYR A 32 7.39 -3.91 5.84
CA TYR A 32 7.80 -2.55 5.48
C TYR A 32 9.15 -2.57 4.79
N ALA A 33 9.29 -1.80 3.73
CA ALA A 33 10.56 -1.60 3.05
C ALA A 33 10.65 -0.22 2.42
N VAL A 34 11.89 0.29 2.32
CA VAL A 34 12.24 1.50 1.58
C VAL A 34 13.09 1.09 0.39
N SER A 35 12.79 1.65 -0.78
CA SER A 35 13.57 1.42 -2.00
C SER A 35 14.90 2.16 -1.93
N SER A 36 15.98 1.52 -2.36
CA SER A 36 17.28 2.18 -2.56
C SER A 36 17.44 2.77 -3.99
N GLU A 37 16.39 2.67 -4.82
CA GLU A 37 16.48 3.00 -6.26
C GLU A 37 15.73 4.30 -6.62
N PHE A 38 15.36 5.14 -5.65
CA PHE A 38 14.93 6.51 -5.90
C PHE A 38 16.06 7.50 -5.52
N ASP A 39 16.06 8.66 -6.16
CA ASP A 39 16.98 9.75 -5.81
C ASP A 39 16.31 10.70 -4.82
N PRO A 40 16.77 10.77 -3.55
CA PRO A 40 16.21 11.67 -2.54
C PRO A 40 16.29 13.16 -2.91
N LEU A 41 17.19 13.53 -3.84
CA LEU A 41 17.33 14.92 -4.30
C LEU A 41 16.36 15.26 -5.44
N ALA A 42 15.85 14.23 -6.15
CA ALA A 42 14.95 14.40 -7.28
C ALA A 42 13.45 14.26 -6.91
N VAL A 43 13.13 13.93 -5.66
CA VAL A 43 11.73 13.82 -5.23
C VAL A 43 11.03 15.19 -5.19
N HIS A 44 9.71 15.17 -5.33
CA HIS A 44 8.91 16.37 -5.17
C HIS A 44 9.18 17.07 -3.82
N PRO A 45 9.26 18.41 -3.73
CA PRO A 45 9.56 19.12 -2.48
C PRO A 45 8.69 18.72 -1.30
N TRP A 46 7.39 18.51 -1.55
CA TRP A 46 6.46 18.06 -0.52
C TRP A 46 6.86 16.67 0.06
N VAL A 47 7.27 15.72 -0.79
CA VAL A 47 7.73 14.37 -0.37
C VAL A 47 9.01 14.49 0.46
N ARG A 48 9.94 15.34 0.03
CA ARG A 48 11.16 15.62 0.78
C ARG A 48 10.88 16.12 2.20
N ASP A 49 9.86 16.98 2.35
CA ASP A 49 9.58 17.64 3.61
C ASP A 49 8.66 16.81 4.53
N ASN A 50 7.85 15.89 3.98
CA ASN A 50 6.82 15.14 4.73
C ASN A 50 7.05 13.62 4.80
N VAL A 51 7.71 13.02 3.82
CA VAL A 51 7.95 11.56 3.74
C VAL A 51 9.37 11.21 4.14
N LEU A 52 10.39 11.83 3.50
CA LEU A 52 11.78 11.44 3.74
C LEU A 52 12.23 11.52 5.21
N PRO A 53 11.78 12.50 6.03
CA PRO A 53 12.18 12.56 7.45
C PRO A 53 11.70 11.37 8.29
N GLN A 54 10.71 10.63 7.81
CA GLN A 54 10.13 9.47 8.51
C GLN A 54 10.83 8.15 8.15
N LEU A 55 11.65 8.16 7.09
CA LEU A 55 12.31 6.94 6.62
C LEU A 55 13.40 6.46 7.60
N PRO A 56 13.58 5.14 7.74
CA PRO A 56 14.69 4.58 8.50
C PRO A 56 16.04 4.91 7.82
N PRO A 57 17.17 4.69 8.51
CA PRO A 57 18.49 4.93 7.95
C PRO A 57 18.69 4.28 6.59
N SER A 58 19.31 4.98 5.64
CA SER A 58 19.50 4.51 4.26
C SER A 58 20.29 3.21 4.13
N SER A 59 21.05 2.83 5.17
CA SER A 59 21.72 1.52 5.25
C SER A 59 20.76 0.32 5.29
N THR A 60 19.48 0.55 5.55
CA THR A 60 18.44 -0.49 5.60
C THR A 60 17.60 -0.55 4.32
N TRP A 61 17.80 0.38 3.38
CA TRP A 61 17.05 0.45 2.13
C TRP A 61 17.41 -0.71 1.21
N LYS A 62 16.46 -1.17 0.42
CA LYS A 62 16.57 -2.38 -0.38
C LYS A 62 16.39 -2.10 -1.88
N PRO A 63 17.10 -2.81 -2.76
CA PRO A 63 16.77 -2.82 -4.19
C PRO A 63 15.34 -3.28 -4.42
N ARG A 64 14.67 -2.74 -5.44
CA ARG A 64 13.29 -3.11 -5.79
C ARG A 64 13.12 -4.61 -6.04
N SER A 65 14.12 -5.27 -6.62
CA SER A 65 14.11 -6.71 -6.83
C SER A 65 14.08 -7.52 -5.53
N VAL A 66 14.74 -7.04 -4.48
CA VAL A 66 14.71 -7.66 -3.14
C VAL A 66 13.33 -7.45 -2.51
N ILE A 67 12.79 -6.22 -2.59
CA ILE A 67 11.44 -5.92 -2.11
C ILE A 67 10.40 -6.82 -2.81
N ALA A 68 10.50 -6.97 -4.13
CA ALA A 68 9.61 -7.83 -4.91
C ALA A 68 9.65 -9.30 -4.45
N ALA A 69 10.85 -9.85 -4.25
CA ALA A 69 11.03 -11.23 -3.80
C ALA A 69 10.46 -11.45 -2.37
N GLU A 70 10.73 -10.53 -1.45
CA GLU A 70 10.21 -10.58 -0.09
C GLU A 70 8.69 -10.46 -0.05
N LEU A 71 8.11 -9.61 -0.90
CA LEU A 71 6.65 -9.46 -1.02
C LEU A 71 6.01 -10.69 -1.65
N GLU A 72 6.67 -11.37 -2.59
CA GLU A 72 6.16 -12.61 -3.17
C GLU A 72 6.03 -13.70 -2.10
N GLU A 73 7.04 -13.82 -1.23
CA GLU A 73 6.99 -14.72 -0.08
C GLU A 73 5.92 -14.28 0.95
N PHE A 74 5.83 -12.99 1.24
CA PHE A 74 4.89 -12.43 2.22
C PHE A 74 3.42 -12.60 1.80
N PHE A 75 3.11 -12.35 0.52
CA PHE A 75 1.75 -12.50 -0.02
C PHE A 75 1.34 -13.96 -0.21
N GLY A 76 2.28 -14.83 -0.57
CA GLY A 76 1.98 -16.22 -0.86
C GLY A 76 1.10 -16.40 -2.10
N SER A 77 0.23 -17.42 -2.10
CA SER A 77 -0.69 -17.69 -3.19
C SER A 77 -2.02 -16.95 -3.04
N ASP A 78 -2.55 -16.46 -4.16
CA ASP A 78 -3.89 -15.86 -4.27
C ASP A 78 -4.19 -14.74 -3.24
N PRO A 79 -3.34 -13.70 -3.16
CA PRO A 79 -3.58 -12.56 -2.28
C PRO A 79 -4.78 -11.74 -2.77
N VAL A 80 -5.53 -11.15 -1.83
CA VAL A 80 -6.57 -10.16 -2.10
C VAL A 80 -6.06 -8.81 -1.62
N TRP A 81 -5.85 -7.87 -2.52
CA TRP A 81 -5.24 -6.58 -2.23
C TRP A 81 -6.28 -5.49 -2.00
N TRP A 82 -6.08 -4.72 -0.95
CA TRP A 82 -6.88 -3.56 -0.58
C TRP A 82 -5.99 -2.35 -0.33
N ALA A 83 -6.39 -1.18 -0.85
CA ALA A 83 -5.74 0.10 -0.62
C ALA A 83 -6.77 1.22 -0.46
N TRP A 84 -6.31 2.42 -0.10
CA TRP A 84 -7.12 3.63 -0.06
C TRP A 84 -6.71 4.55 -1.21
N TYR A 85 -7.62 4.85 -2.15
CA TYR A 85 -7.29 5.48 -3.44
C TYR A 85 -6.24 4.72 -4.25
N GLY A 86 -6.32 3.41 -4.24
CA GLY A 86 -5.27 2.46 -4.65
C GLY A 86 -4.83 2.48 -6.12
N GLY A 87 -5.19 3.46 -6.93
CA GLY A 87 -4.82 3.51 -8.34
C GLY A 87 -3.31 3.60 -8.57
N TYR A 88 -2.66 4.56 -7.94
CA TYR A 88 -1.20 4.73 -8.02
C TYR A 88 -0.46 3.63 -7.26
N ASP A 89 -0.97 3.24 -6.09
CA ASP A 89 -0.40 2.14 -5.28
C ASP A 89 -0.35 0.84 -6.06
N HIS A 90 -1.42 0.49 -6.79
CA HIS A 90 -1.46 -0.70 -7.61
C HIS A 90 -0.42 -0.67 -8.74
N VAL A 91 -0.29 0.45 -9.44
CA VAL A 91 0.71 0.61 -10.49
C VAL A 91 2.11 0.47 -9.92
N ALA A 92 2.41 1.18 -8.85
CA ALA A 92 3.73 1.17 -8.20
C ALA A 92 4.09 -0.22 -7.65
N LEU A 93 3.12 -0.90 -6.98
CA LEU A 93 3.29 -2.26 -6.52
C LEU A 93 3.63 -3.21 -7.68
N CYS A 94 2.85 -3.17 -8.77
CA CYS A 94 3.10 -4.02 -9.93
C CYS A 94 4.45 -3.74 -10.59
N GLN A 95 4.89 -2.48 -10.60
CA GLN A 95 6.19 -2.08 -11.18
C GLN A 95 7.41 -2.63 -10.43
N LEU A 96 7.25 -3.13 -9.19
CA LEU A 96 8.34 -3.83 -8.49
C LEU A 96 8.83 -5.07 -9.26
N TRP A 97 7.95 -5.72 -10.01
CA TRP A 97 8.28 -6.84 -10.91
C TRP A 97 8.62 -6.39 -12.34
N GLY A 98 8.61 -5.08 -12.62
CA GLY A 98 8.87 -4.53 -13.95
C GLY A 98 7.60 -4.43 -14.80
N ALA A 99 7.60 -4.97 -16.01
CA ALA A 99 6.43 -4.93 -16.89
C ALA A 99 5.31 -5.85 -16.40
N MET A 100 4.04 -5.46 -16.69
CA MET A 100 2.86 -6.21 -16.25
C MET A 100 2.89 -7.74 -16.50
N PRO A 101 3.46 -8.25 -17.60
CA PRO A 101 3.58 -9.70 -17.80
C PRO A 101 4.51 -10.41 -16.81
N ALA A 102 5.41 -9.67 -16.14
CA ALA A 102 6.34 -10.22 -15.15
C ALA A 102 5.70 -10.39 -13.76
N LEU A 103 4.56 -9.77 -13.51
CA LEU A 103 3.84 -9.95 -12.24
C LEU A 103 3.46 -11.42 -12.04
N PRO A 104 3.72 -12.04 -10.87
CA PRO A 104 3.39 -13.43 -10.59
C PRO A 104 1.95 -13.78 -10.99
N ARG A 105 1.75 -14.96 -11.59
CA ARG A 105 0.43 -15.36 -12.12
C ARG A 105 -0.65 -15.47 -11.05
N ALA A 106 -0.25 -15.84 -9.83
CA ALA A 106 -1.13 -15.95 -8.68
C ALA A 106 -1.58 -14.59 -8.13
N PHE A 107 -0.95 -13.48 -8.56
CA PHE A 107 -1.27 -12.16 -8.05
C PHE A 107 -2.39 -11.51 -8.84
N PRO A 108 -3.30 -10.78 -8.17
CA PRO A 108 -4.39 -10.08 -8.84
C PRO A 108 -3.85 -8.96 -9.75
N ARG A 109 -4.61 -8.65 -10.80
CA ARG A 109 -4.32 -7.56 -11.74
C ARG A 109 -5.08 -6.28 -11.38
N PHE A 110 -5.60 -6.22 -10.17
CA PHE A 110 -6.32 -5.08 -9.62
C PHE A 110 -6.20 -5.06 -8.09
N THR A 111 -6.47 -3.89 -7.52
CA THR A 111 -6.60 -3.68 -6.08
C THR A 111 -8.05 -3.26 -5.80
N LEU A 112 -8.64 -3.85 -4.77
CA LEU A 112 -9.92 -3.42 -4.24
C LEU A 112 -9.72 -2.12 -3.47
N ASP A 113 -10.63 -1.15 -3.66
CA ASP A 113 -10.47 0.16 -3.06
C ASP A 113 -11.42 0.37 -1.89
N VAL A 114 -10.85 0.57 -0.69
CA VAL A 114 -11.61 0.83 0.55
C VAL A 114 -12.41 2.13 0.42
N ARG A 115 -11.92 3.12 -0.35
CA ARG A 115 -12.63 4.36 -0.63
C ARG A 115 -13.91 4.09 -1.45
N GLN A 116 -13.86 3.21 -2.44
CA GLN A 116 -15.04 2.81 -3.21
C GLN A 116 -16.05 2.07 -2.33
N LEU A 117 -15.57 1.17 -1.47
CA LEU A 117 -16.44 0.48 -0.51
C LEU A 117 -17.17 1.48 0.41
N TRP A 118 -16.45 2.48 0.93
CA TRP A 118 -17.03 3.54 1.76
C TRP A 118 -18.12 4.33 1.04
N GLU A 119 -17.89 4.69 -0.25
CA GLU A 119 -18.91 5.35 -1.09
C GLU A 119 -20.16 4.49 -1.25
N HIS A 120 -20.01 3.20 -1.55
CA HIS A 120 -21.12 2.26 -1.73
C HIS A 120 -21.95 2.06 -0.47
N LEU A 121 -21.33 2.16 0.71
CA LEU A 121 -22.00 2.03 2.00
C LEU A 121 -22.63 3.35 2.48
N GLY A 122 -22.67 4.40 1.64
CA GLY A 122 -23.28 5.69 1.96
C GLY A 122 -22.43 6.55 2.90
N ARG A 123 -21.11 6.41 2.85
CA ARG A 123 -20.14 7.23 3.59
C ARG A 123 -20.33 7.23 5.11
N PRO A 124 -20.39 6.06 5.76
CA PRO A 124 -20.53 6.01 7.22
C PRO A 124 -19.29 6.61 7.91
N PRO A 125 -19.41 7.01 9.19
CA PRO A 125 -18.24 7.39 9.98
C PRO A 125 -17.16 6.29 9.97
N MET A 126 -15.90 6.71 9.89
CA MET A 126 -14.74 5.82 9.87
C MET A 126 -13.67 6.29 10.88
N PRO A 127 -12.78 5.39 11.31
CA PRO A 127 -11.61 5.76 12.09
C PRO A 127 -10.82 6.88 11.41
N GLN A 128 -10.36 7.86 12.19
CA GLN A 128 -9.48 8.92 11.72
C GLN A 128 -8.03 8.58 12.08
N GLN A 129 -7.12 8.79 11.14
CA GLN A 129 -5.69 8.69 11.42
C GLN A 129 -5.21 10.00 12.03
N THR A 130 -4.60 9.92 13.21
CA THR A 130 -4.14 11.10 13.95
C THR A 130 -2.61 11.16 14.07
N THR A 131 -1.92 10.07 13.73
CA THR A 131 -0.46 9.95 13.78
C THR A 131 0.07 9.11 12.63
N GLY A 132 1.36 9.25 12.31
CA GLY A 132 2.02 8.43 11.28
C GLY A 132 1.53 8.68 9.86
N LEU A 133 0.95 9.85 9.58
CA LEU A 133 0.58 10.25 8.22
C LEU A 133 1.83 10.27 7.33
N HIS A 134 1.70 9.72 6.11
CA HIS A 134 2.81 9.62 5.15
C HIS A 134 3.96 8.70 5.59
N ASP A 135 3.65 7.72 6.42
CA ASP A 135 4.45 6.53 6.66
C ASP A 135 3.68 5.33 6.10
N ALA A 136 4.19 4.70 5.06
CA ALA A 136 3.46 3.67 4.32
C ALA A 136 2.93 2.52 5.20
N LEU A 137 3.66 2.13 6.27
CA LEU A 137 3.17 1.09 7.17
C LEU A 137 2.05 1.58 8.09
N HIS A 138 2.15 2.82 8.61
CA HIS A 138 1.07 3.41 9.40
C HIS A 138 -0.18 3.64 8.53
N ASP A 139 0.00 4.07 7.29
CA ASP A 139 -1.10 4.27 6.36
C ASP A 139 -1.75 2.95 5.97
N ALA A 140 -0.98 1.87 5.73
CA ALA A 140 -1.50 0.51 5.53
C ALA A 140 -2.30 -0.03 6.73
N ARG A 141 -1.84 0.20 7.97
CA ARG A 141 -2.59 -0.13 9.20
C ARG A 141 -3.92 0.62 9.24
N HIS A 142 -3.91 1.88 8.81
CA HIS A 142 -5.11 2.69 8.77
C HIS A 142 -6.08 2.26 7.66
N VAL A 143 -5.58 1.83 6.49
CA VAL A 143 -6.39 1.18 5.44
C VAL A 143 -7.11 -0.03 6.01
N LYS A 144 -6.40 -0.90 6.75
CA LYS A 144 -7.00 -2.07 7.42
C LYS A 144 -8.09 -1.66 8.42
N ALA A 145 -7.81 -0.70 9.30
CA ALA A 145 -8.79 -0.24 10.30
C ALA A 145 -10.06 0.33 9.65
N ARG A 146 -9.93 1.08 8.57
CA ARG A 146 -11.07 1.57 7.77
C ARG A 146 -11.86 0.41 7.17
N TYR A 147 -11.18 -0.54 6.54
CA TYR A 147 -11.82 -1.73 5.97
C TYR A 147 -12.59 -2.51 7.02
N GLU A 148 -12.01 -2.81 8.18
CA GLU A 148 -12.66 -3.57 9.26
C GLU A 148 -13.92 -2.86 9.79
N SER A 149 -13.87 -1.53 9.94
CA SER A 149 -15.03 -0.72 10.30
C SER A 149 -16.16 -0.82 9.27
N LEU A 150 -15.81 -0.78 7.97
CA LEU A 150 -16.79 -0.89 6.88
C LEU A 150 -17.31 -2.31 6.71
N ALA A 151 -16.46 -3.33 6.87
CA ALA A 151 -16.84 -4.74 6.80
C ALA A 151 -17.86 -5.11 7.89
N GLY A 152 -17.65 -4.64 9.12
CA GLY A 152 -18.63 -4.80 10.21
C GLY A 152 -19.99 -4.18 9.87
N ARG A 153 -20.00 -3.00 9.26
CA ARG A 153 -21.22 -2.36 8.79
C ARG A 153 -21.90 -3.10 7.65
N ALA A 154 -21.14 -3.54 6.65
CA ALA A 154 -21.65 -4.32 5.53
C ALA A 154 -22.32 -5.61 6.03
N TYR A 155 -21.65 -6.34 6.93
CA TYR A 155 -22.20 -7.53 7.56
C TYR A 155 -23.53 -7.25 8.30
N ALA A 156 -23.59 -6.15 9.06
CA ALA A 156 -24.82 -5.75 9.76
C ALA A 156 -25.99 -5.41 8.80
N LEU A 157 -25.69 -5.05 7.54
CA LEU A 157 -26.65 -4.81 6.47
C LEU A 157 -26.96 -6.07 5.63
N GLY A 158 -26.36 -7.22 5.96
CA GLY A 158 -26.50 -8.47 5.20
C GLY A 158 -25.75 -8.49 3.87
N LEU A 159 -24.73 -7.61 3.70
CA LEU A 159 -23.91 -7.54 2.50
C LEU A 159 -22.65 -8.38 2.65
N THR A 160 -22.25 -9.05 1.58
CA THR A 160 -20.96 -9.76 1.48
C THR A 160 -19.96 -8.87 0.74
N ILE A 161 -18.75 -8.70 1.32
CA ILE A 161 -17.66 -7.91 0.74
C ILE A 161 -16.34 -8.69 0.79
#